data_7646141f47bcde1816c5be0a459756fc
#
_entry.id   7646141f47bcde1816c5be0a459756fc
#
_cell.length_a   1.000
_cell.length_b   1.000
_cell.length_c   1.000
_cell.angle_alpha   90.00
_cell.angle_beta   90.00
_cell.angle_gamma   90.00
#
_symmetry.space_group_name_H-M   'P 1'
#
loop_
_entity.id
_entity.type
_entity.pdbx_description
1 polymer ?
#
loop_
_entity_poly.entity_id
_entity_poly.type
_entity_poly.pdbx_seq_one_letter_code
_entity_poly.pdbx_strand_id
1 'polypeptide(L)'
;YINDTQKLGLDLTVIPMKGWHRKMYWQDTGLPWVGTSPQIPTAATALYYVTTGILGDTNLSVGIGTTKPFYYGAPFAEKDAVADKLNSLQLPGVYFRPAAFIPAYGAFAKELCQGVEIYITDAEIYRAALTGANILRCIEELYPDKVVYPARYGGKGYKIDIALGETALRVGVPLERLLPRWDREAQECAEQVRPYLLYK
;
A
#
# COMPACT_ATOMS: atom_id res chain seq x y z
N TYR A 1 10.84 16.15 -14.56
CA TYR A 1 10.04 16.98 -13.66
C TYR A 1 10.94 17.61 -12.58
N ILE A 2 11.51 16.84 -11.66
CA ILE A 2 12.31 17.36 -10.52
C ILE A 2 13.48 18.24 -11.01
N ASN A 3 14.23 17.81 -12.04
CA ASN A 3 15.36 18.58 -12.59
C ASN A 3 14.92 19.98 -13.04
N ASP A 4 13.78 20.06 -13.71
CA ASP A 4 13.23 21.32 -14.24
C ASP A 4 12.61 22.19 -13.13
N THR A 5 11.71 21.62 -12.33
CA THR A 5 10.98 22.37 -11.29
C THR A 5 11.87 22.85 -10.14
N GLN A 6 12.91 22.09 -9.80
CA GLN A 6 13.91 22.45 -8.78
C GLN A 6 15.13 23.17 -9.35
N LYS A 7 15.18 23.39 -10.68
CA LYS A 7 16.28 24.07 -11.39
C LYS A 7 17.65 23.48 -11.05
N LEU A 8 17.74 22.14 -11.01
CA LEU A 8 18.97 21.46 -10.60
C LEU A 8 20.08 21.55 -11.64
N GLY A 9 19.75 21.83 -12.91
CA GLY A 9 20.74 21.95 -14.00
C GLY A 9 21.48 20.65 -14.35
N LEU A 10 20.86 19.49 -14.05
CA LEU A 10 21.48 18.20 -14.37
C LEU A 10 21.45 17.94 -15.87
N ASP A 11 22.56 17.49 -16.42
CA ASP A 11 22.62 16.90 -17.77
C ASP A 11 21.99 15.50 -17.71
N LEU A 12 20.72 15.41 -18.10
CA LEU A 12 19.89 14.22 -17.97
C LEU A 12 19.53 13.65 -19.34
N THR A 13 20.06 12.47 -19.64
CA THR A 13 19.62 11.66 -20.78
C THR A 13 18.75 10.50 -20.31
N VAL A 14 17.51 10.41 -20.79
CA VAL A 14 16.60 9.30 -20.51
C VAL A 14 16.52 8.38 -21.72
N ILE A 15 16.80 7.09 -21.52
CA ILE A 15 16.63 6.06 -22.55
C ILE A 15 15.24 5.47 -22.43
N PRO A 16 14.30 5.75 -23.36
CA PRO A 16 12.94 5.27 -23.26
C PRO A 16 12.83 3.78 -23.61
N MET A 17 11.90 3.09 -22.96
CA MET A 17 11.50 1.74 -23.33
C MET A 17 10.70 1.76 -24.64
N LYS A 18 10.91 0.73 -25.47
CA LYS A 18 10.10 0.51 -26.68
C LYS A 18 8.90 -0.38 -26.36
N GLY A 19 7.72 -0.01 -26.90
CA GLY A 19 6.50 -0.81 -26.75
C GLY A 19 5.86 -0.77 -25.36
N TRP A 20 6.33 0.09 -24.48
CA TRP A 20 5.72 0.30 -23.16
C TRP A 20 4.66 1.40 -23.21
N HIS A 21 3.51 1.15 -22.59
CA HIS A 21 2.42 2.09 -22.37
C HIS A 21 2.05 2.16 -20.90
N ARG A 22 1.57 3.31 -20.42
CA ARG A 22 1.25 3.51 -18.99
C ARG A 22 0.15 2.61 -18.45
N LYS A 23 -0.73 2.09 -19.31
CA LYS A 23 -1.79 1.14 -18.93
C LYS A 23 -1.34 -0.30 -18.79
N MET A 24 -0.10 -0.61 -19.19
CA MET A 24 0.41 -1.98 -19.14
C MET A 24 0.71 -2.41 -17.72
N TYR A 25 0.31 -3.64 -17.42
CA TYR A 25 0.84 -4.42 -16.31
C TYR A 25 2.02 -5.27 -16.79
N TRP A 26 2.79 -5.85 -15.85
CA TRP A 26 3.95 -6.65 -16.21
C TRP A 26 3.64 -7.79 -17.16
N GLN A 27 2.52 -8.49 -16.95
CA GLN A 27 2.09 -9.62 -17.80
C GLN A 27 1.86 -9.21 -19.25
N ASP A 28 1.49 -7.94 -19.51
CA ASP A 28 1.25 -7.45 -20.87
C ASP A 28 2.53 -7.28 -21.68
N THR A 29 3.67 -7.31 -21.00
CA THR A 29 5.00 -7.23 -21.65
C THR A 29 5.44 -8.57 -22.27
N GLY A 30 4.84 -9.70 -21.86
CA GLY A 30 5.28 -11.03 -22.23
C GLY A 30 6.64 -11.46 -21.65
N LEU A 31 7.24 -10.63 -20.80
CA LEU A 31 8.54 -10.92 -20.18
C LEU A 31 8.37 -11.76 -18.89
N PRO A 32 9.31 -12.66 -18.59
CA PRO A 32 9.32 -13.38 -17.33
C PRO A 32 9.54 -12.40 -16.17
N TRP A 33 8.84 -12.62 -15.05
CA TRP A 33 9.06 -11.83 -13.85
C TRP A 33 10.44 -12.13 -13.26
N VAL A 34 11.19 -11.07 -12.99
CA VAL A 34 12.45 -11.15 -12.24
C VAL A 34 12.18 -10.57 -10.85
N GLY A 35 12.35 -11.37 -9.80
CA GLY A 35 12.12 -10.95 -8.42
C GLY A 35 12.99 -9.74 -8.05
N THR A 36 12.36 -8.62 -7.75
CA THR A 36 13.05 -7.37 -7.39
C THR A 36 13.43 -7.33 -5.91
N SER A 37 12.78 -8.16 -5.10
CA SER A 37 13.01 -8.30 -3.67
C SER A 37 12.49 -9.68 -3.23
N PRO A 38 13.05 -10.30 -2.17
CA PRO A 38 12.48 -11.51 -1.58
C PRO A 38 11.00 -11.36 -1.19
N GLN A 39 10.56 -10.12 -0.91
CA GLN A 39 9.18 -9.80 -0.55
C GLN A 39 8.31 -9.42 -1.75
N ILE A 40 8.85 -9.40 -2.95
CA ILE A 40 8.10 -9.15 -4.19
C ILE A 40 8.37 -10.31 -5.17
N PRO A 41 7.89 -11.52 -4.85
CA PRO A 41 8.18 -12.73 -5.63
C PRO A 41 7.44 -12.79 -6.95
N THR A 42 6.35 -12.04 -7.12
CA THR A 42 5.53 -12.03 -8.34
C THR A 42 5.19 -10.59 -8.76
N ALA A 43 4.86 -10.39 -10.03
CA ALA A 43 4.43 -9.10 -10.55
C ALA A 43 3.17 -8.59 -9.83
N ALA A 44 2.22 -9.45 -9.51
CA ALA A 44 1.02 -9.10 -8.77
C ALA A 44 1.32 -8.55 -7.36
N THR A 45 2.43 -8.98 -6.75
CA THR A 45 2.85 -8.51 -5.42
C THR A 45 3.05 -7.00 -5.38
N ALA A 46 3.47 -6.39 -6.49
CA ALA A 46 3.66 -4.93 -6.58
C ALA A 46 2.34 -4.15 -6.36
N LEU A 47 1.21 -4.68 -6.84
CA LEU A 47 -0.11 -4.05 -6.62
C LEU A 47 -0.52 -4.09 -5.15
N TYR A 48 -0.28 -5.20 -4.47
CA TYR A 48 -0.54 -5.33 -3.04
C TYR A 48 0.36 -4.43 -2.20
N TYR A 49 1.61 -4.27 -2.62
CA TYR A 49 2.58 -3.41 -1.92
C TYR A 49 2.11 -1.96 -1.85
N VAL A 50 1.54 -1.41 -2.91
CA VAL A 50 1.00 -0.03 -2.90
C VAL A 50 -0.08 0.15 -1.83
N THR A 51 -0.88 -0.89 -1.56
CA THR A 51 -1.93 -0.86 -0.54
C THR A 51 -1.37 -0.98 0.87
N THR A 52 -0.47 -1.93 1.09
CA THR A 52 -0.08 -2.36 2.44
C THR A 52 1.27 -1.82 2.87
N GLY A 53 2.04 -1.21 1.96
CA GLY A 53 3.35 -0.67 2.28
C GLY A 53 3.34 0.33 3.44
N ILE A 54 2.35 1.22 3.46
CA ILE A 54 2.15 2.18 4.56
C ILE A 54 1.75 1.50 5.88
N LEU A 55 1.10 0.35 5.82
CA LEU A 55 0.66 -0.40 6.99
C LEU A 55 1.83 -1.10 7.69
N GLY A 56 2.89 -1.41 6.96
CA GLY A 56 4.15 -1.92 7.51
C GLY A 56 4.89 -0.92 8.41
N ASP A 57 4.48 0.34 8.40
CA ASP A 57 4.95 1.38 9.31
C ASP A 57 4.11 1.48 10.60
N THR A 58 3.31 0.47 10.89
CA THR A 58 2.59 0.24 12.15
C THR A 58 3.12 -1.04 12.83
N ASN A 59 2.50 -1.43 13.95
CA ASN A 59 2.75 -2.72 14.58
C ASN A 59 1.91 -3.87 13.98
N LEU A 60 1.53 -3.79 12.71
CA LEU A 60 0.76 -4.82 12.03
C LEU A 60 1.66 -5.64 11.12
N SER A 61 1.37 -6.92 10.97
CA SER A 61 2.07 -7.75 10.00
C SER A 61 1.49 -7.51 8.61
N VAL A 62 2.36 -7.27 7.65
CA VAL A 62 2.01 -7.21 6.23
C VAL A 62 2.43 -8.49 5.49
N GLY A 63 2.50 -9.62 6.21
CA GLY A 63 2.81 -10.93 5.66
C GLY A 63 4.28 -11.14 5.28
N ILE A 64 5.17 -10.22 5.63
CA ILE A 64 6.62 -10.41 5.50
C ILE A 64 7.05 -11.62 6.32
N GLY A 65 7.84 -12.52 5.75
CA GLY A 65 8.20 -13.79 6.39
C GLY A 65 7.22 -14.93 6.10
N THR A 66 6.24 -14.73 5.22
CA THR A 66 5.37 -15.79 4.68
C THR A 66 5.69 -16.06 3.21
N THR A 67 5.12 -17.13 2.66
CA THR A 67 5.22 -17.44 1.23
C THR A 67 4.39 -16.49 0.34
N LYS A 68 3.49 -15.71 0.95
CA LYS A 68 2.62 -14.76 0.26
C LYS A 68 2.65 -13.42 0.99
N PRO A 69 3.67 -12.57 0.75
CA PRO A 69 3.74 -11.24 1.31
C PRO A 69 2.48 -10.43 1.00
N PHE A 70 2.14 -9.50 1.91
CA PHE A 70 0.97 -8.63 1.86
C PHE A 70 -0.36 -9.32 2.23
N TYR A 71 -0.32 -10.42 3.01
CA TYR A 71 -1.34 -10.65 4.01
C TYR A 71 -1.36 -9.50 5.01
N TYR A 72 -2.48 -9.30 5.64
CA TYR A 72 -2.60 -8.25 6.64
C TYR A 72 -3.23 -8.81 7.92
N GLY A 73 -2.56 -8.61 9.04
CA GLY A 73 -3.09 -9.10 10.31
C GLY A 73 -2.17 -8.87 11.50
N ALA A 74 -2.62 -9.34 12.65
CA ALA A 74 -1.90 -9.27 13.92
C ALA A 74 -2.31 -10.40 14.85
N PRO A 75 -1.52 -10.72 15.92
CA PRO A 75 -1.91 -11.72 16.91
C PRO A 75 -3.18 -11.36 17.70
N PHE A 76 -3.50 -10.08 17.82
CA PHE A 76 -4.67 -9.58 18.53
C PHE A 76 -5.93 -9.47 17.66
N ALA A 77 -5.82 -9.68 16.35
CA ALA A 77 -6.94 -9.57 15.43
C ALA A 77 -7.71 -10.89 15.33
N GLU A 78 -8.97 -10.83 14.93
CA GLU A 78 -9.83 -11.95 14.60
C GLU A 78 -10.19 -11.86 13.10
N LYS A 79 -9.84 -12.90 12.35
CA LYS A 79 -9.85 -12.90 10.89
C LYS A 79 -11.23 -12.69 10.26
N ASP A 80 -12.27 -13.32 10.86
CA ASP A 80 -13.62 -13.27 10.30
C ASP A 80 -14.23 -11.88 10.56
N ALA A 81 -14.06 -11.31 11.76
CA ALA A 81 -14.52 -9.96 12.08
C ALA A 81 -13.87 -8.90 11.19
N VAL A 82 -12.56 -9.03 10.90
CA VAL A 82 -11.84 -8.10 10.01
C VAL A 82 -12.34 -8.24 8.57
N ALA A 83 -12.50 -9.48 8.08
CA ALA A 83 -12.97 -9.73 6.72
C ALA A 83 -14.39 -9.24 6.50
N ASP A 84 -15.31 -9.56 7.43
CA ASP A 84 -16.71 -9.17 7.34
C ASP A 84 -16.86 -7.64 7.34
N LYS A 85 -16.15 -6.95 8.24
CA LYS A 85 -16.15 -5.49 8.29
C LYS A 85 -15.61 -4.87 7.02
N LEU A 86 -14.48 -5.34 6.51
CA LEU A 86 -13.89 -4.81 5.28
C LEU A 86 -14.76 -5.08 4.04
N ASN A 87 -15.33 -6.28 3.91
CA ASN A 87 -16.22 -6.62 2.80
C ASN A 87 -17.54 -5.85 2.86
N SER A 88 -18.03 -5.49 4.05
CA SER A 88 -19.22 -4.64 4.20
C SER A 88 -19.07 -3.24 3.62
N LEU A 89 -17.82 -2.75 3.49
CA LEU A 89 -17.52 -1.44 2.88
C LEU A 89 -17.65 -1.44 1.36
N GLN A 90 -17.74 -2.61 0.73
CA GLN A 90 -17.87 -2.77 -0.73
C GLN A 90 -16.83 -1.95 -1.54
N LEU A 91 -15.58 -2.00 -1.10
CA LEU A 91 -14.50 -1.25 -1.76
C LEU A 91 -14.31 -1.74 -3.21
N PRO A 92 -14.05 -0.82 -4.17
CA PRO A 92 -14.02 -1.19 -5.58
C PRO A 92 -12.84 -2.09 -5.92
N GLY A 93 -13.09 -3.15 -6.70
CA GLY A 93 -12.08 -4.03 -7.27
C GLY A 93 -11.31 -4.90 -6.27
N VAL A 94 -11.84 -5.10 -5.06
CA VAL A 94 -11.16 -5.87 -4.02
C VAL A 94 -12.14 -6.73 -3.20
N TYR A 95 -11.66 -7.88 -2.76
CA TYR A 95 -12.32 -8.78 -1.82
C TYR A 95 -11.32 -9.19 -0.72
N PHE A 96 -11.80 -9.34 0.50
CA PHE A 96 -11.00 -9.72 1.66
C PHE A 96 -11.39 -11.11 2.14
N ARG A 97 -10.48 -12.07 2.03
CA ARG A 97 -10.66 -13.42 2.54
C ARG A 97 -10.08 -13.54 3.94
N PRO A 98 -10.81 -14.11 4.92
CA PRO A 98 -10.23 -14.43 6.24
C PRO A 98 -8.97 -15.27 6.09
N ALA A 99 -7.92 -14.92 6.81
CA ALA A 99 -6.64 -15.60 6.75
C ALA A 99 -5.97 -15.68 8.12
N ALA A 100 -5.24 -16.80 8.34
CA ALA A 100 -4.36 -16.96 9.48
C ALA A 100 -2.98 -17.40 8.97
N PHE A 101 -1.92 -16.86 9.55
CA PHE A 101 -0.55 -17.14 9.10
C PHE A 101 0.45 -16.97 10.25
N ILE A 102 1.60 -17.62 10.13
CA ILE A 102 2.71 -17.51 11.08
C ILE A 102 3.93 -17.04 10.29
N PRO A 103 4.38 -15.78 10.49
CA PRO A 103 5.60 -15.29 9.83
C PRO A 103 6.84 -16.05 10.32
N ALA A 104 7.73 -16.45 9.42
CA ALA A 104 9.01 -17.06 9.80
C ALA A 104 10.00 -16.03 10.37
N TYR A 105 9.87 -14.76 9.94
CA TYR A 105 10.68 -13.62 10.39
C TYR A 105 9.89 -12.31 10.24
N GLY A 106 10.44 -11.21 10.74
CA GLY A 106 9.78 -9.90 10.71
C GLY A 106 8.87 -9.65 11.90
N ALA A 107 7.87 -8.81 11.73
CA ALA A 107 6.88 -8.52 12.77
C ALA A 107 6.11 -9.79 13.13
N PHE A 108 6.00 -10.06 14.44
CA PHE A 108 5.34 -11.25 15.01
C PHE A 108 5.90 -12.59 14.51
N ALA A 109 7.23 -12.66 14.29
CA ALA A 109 7.88 -13.91 13.89
C ALA A 109 7.53 -15.05 14.84
N LYS A 110 7.08 -16.19 14.29
CA LYS A 110 6.64 -17.40 15.01
C LYS A 110 5.36 -17.25 15.83
N GLU A 111 4.66 -16.13 15.73
CA GLU A 111 3.34 -15.93 16.36
C GLU A 111 2.24 -16.13 15.34
N LEU A 112 1.10 -16.67 15.81
CA LEU A 112 -0.10 -16.78 14.97
C LEU A 112 -0.71 -15.38 14.78
N CYS A 113 -0.70 -14.89 13.55
CA CYS A 113 -1.43 -13.70 13.15
C CYS A 113 -2.74 -14.08 12.47
N GLN A 114 -3.78 -13.31 12.73
CA GLN A 114 -5.07 -13.43 12.08
C GLN A 114 -5.43 -12.10 11.41
N GLY A 115 -6.18 -12.17 10.32
CA GLY A 115 -6.56 -11.00 9.54
C GLY A 115 -7.08 -11.40 8.18
N VAL A 116 -6.62 -10.73 7.12
CA VAL A 116 -7.14 -10.95 5.78
C VAL A 116 -6.04 -11.16 4.74
N GLU A 117 -6.39 -11.93 3.73
CA GLU A 117 -5.75 -11.95 2.44
C GLU A 117 -6.52 -11.04 1.49
N ILE A 118 -5.80 -10.15 0.81
CA ILE A 118 -6.38 -9.19 -0.13
C ILE A 118 -6.44 -9.82 -1.51
N TYR A 119 -7.61 -9.85 -2.13
CA TYR A 119 -7.82 -10.27 -3.51
C TYR A 119 -8.21 -9.07 -4.35
N ILE A 120 -7.34 -8.64 -5.25
CA ILE A 120 -7.67 -7.63 -6.26
C ILE A 120 -8.48 -8.35 -7.34
N THR A 121 -9.78 -8.08 -7.40
CA THR A 121 -10.73 -8.72 -8.32
C THR A 121 -10.83 -7.98 -9.65
N ASP A 122 -10.54 -6.67 -9.62
CA ASP A 122 -10.50 -5.81 -10.81
C ASP A 122 -9.48 -4.70 -10.59
N ALA A 123 -8.33 -4.80 -11.28
CA ALA A 123 -7.23 -3.84 -11.12
C ALA A 123 -7.53 -2.47 -11.75
N GLU A 124 -8.46 -2.37 -12.70
CA GLU A 124 -8.81 -1.11 -13.37
C GLU A 124 -9.57 -0.15 -12.46
N ILE A 125 -10.40 -0.70 -11.56
CA ILE A 125 -11.19 0.09 -10.60
C ILE A 125 -10.61 0.06 -9.18
N TYR A 126 -9.58 -0.76 -8.95
CA TYR A 126 -8.95 -0.91 -7.64
C TYR A 126 -8.26 0.37 -7.18
N ARG A 127 -8.56 0.80 -5.96
CA ARG A 127 -8.02 2.01 -5.36
C ARG A 127 -7.13 1.68 -4.17
N ALA A 128 -5.84 1.51 -4.41
CA ALA A 128 -4.88 1.03 -3.43
C ALA A 128 -4.80 1.89 -2.15
N ALA A 129 -4.67 3.22 -2.27
CA ALA A 129 -4.58 4.13 -1.13
C ALA A 129 -5.89 4.15 -0.29
N LEU A 130 -7.05 4.19 -0.96
CA LEU A 130 -8.36 4.07 -0.32
C LEU A 130 -8.47 2.76 0.45
N THR A 131 -8.08 1.65 -0.17
CA THR A 131 -8.12 0.31 0.44
C THR A 131 -7.21 0.24 1.66
N GLY A 132 -5.97 0.72 1.55
CA GLY A 132 -5.01 0.73 2.67
C GLY A 132 -5.49 1.56 3.86
N ALA A 133 -6.04 2.76 3.61
CA ALA A 133 -6.59 3.60 4.66
C ALA A 133 -7.79 2.96 5.36
N ASN A 134 -8.69 2.30 4.60
CA ASN A 134 -9.85 1.59 5.18
C ASN A 134 -9.42 0.37 5.99
N ILE A 135 -8.40 -0.40 5.56
CA ILE A 135 -7.86 -1.51 6.34
C ILE A 135 -7.37 -1.00 7.70
N LEU A 136 -6.60 0.10 7.72
CA LEU A 136 -6.09 0.66 8.97
C LEU A 136 -7.22 1.09 9.90
N ARG A 137 -8.20 1.85 9.39
CA ARG A 137 -9.36 2.28 10.17
C ARG A 137 -10.19 1.10 10.69
N CYS A 138 -10.40 0.08 9.87
CA CYS A 138 -11.10 -1.13 10.29
C CYS A 138 -10.44 -1.78 11.52
N ILE A 139 -9.12 -1.91 11.51
CA ILE A 139 -8.40 -2.50 12.65
C ILE A 139 -8.44 -1.58 13.87
N GLU A 140 -8.27 -0.26 13.71
CA GLU A 140 -8.37 0.70 14.83
C GLU A 140 -9.75 0.69 15.48
N GLU A 141 -10.81 0.57 14.69
CA GLU A 141 -12.19 0.53 15.20
C GLU A 141 -12.53 -0.80 15.87
N LEU A 142 -12.06 -1.94 15.34
CA LEU A 142 -12.28 -3.26 15.92
C LEU A 142 -11.44 -3.47 17.18
N TYR A 143 -10.24 -2.90 17.21
CA TYR A 143 -9.26 -3.13 18.29
C TYR A 143 -8.68 -1.79 18.77
N PRO A 144 -9.48 -0.98 19.48
CA PRO A 144 -9.03 0.30 20.03
C PRO A 144 -7.76 0.12 20.87
N ASP A 145 -6.83 1.07 20.76
CA ASP A 145 -5.55 1.11 21.49
C ASP A 145 -4.58 -0.05 21.20
N LYS A 146 -4.87 -0.93 20.23
CA LYS A 146 -3.95 -2.00 19.82
C LYS A 146 -3.00 -1.60 18.70
N VAL A 147 -3.39 -0.64 17.85
CA VAL A 147 -2.52 -0.16 16.77
C VAL A 147 -1.49 0.81 17.35
N VAL A 148 -0.22 0.51 17.12
CA VAL A 148 0.91 1.33 17.55
C VAL A 148 1.61 1.89 16.32
N TYR A 149 1.93 3.16 16.38
CA TYR A 149 2.69 3.86 15.36
C TYR A 149 4.15 4.04 15.81
N PRO A 150 5.10 3.27 15.26
CA PRO A 150 6.50 3.39 15.64
C PRO A 150 7.07 4.75 15.29
N ALA A 151 7.83 5.34 16.23
CA ALA A 151 8.59 6.53 15.96
C ALA A 151 9.67 6.26 14.88
N ARG A 152 10.02 7.30 14.15
CA ARG A 152 11.16 7.28 13.24
C ARG A 152 12.47 7.05 14.03
N TYR A 153 13.46 6.45 13.37
CA TYR A 153 14.82 6.40 13.92
C TYR A 153 15.30 7.81 14.29
N GLY A 154 15.78 7.98 15.53
CA GLY A 154 16.12 9.29 16.10
C GLY A 154 14.96 10.02 16.77
N GLY A 155 13.76 9.42 16.87
CA GLY A 155 12.66 9.89 17.73
C GLY A 155 11.88 11.11 17.22
N LYS A 156 12.17 11.60 16.00
CA LYS A 156 11.47 12.75 15.42
C LYS A 156 10.41 12.31 14.40
N GLY A 157 9.14 12.36 14.80
CA GLY A 157 8.01 11.97 13.95
C GLY A 157 7.75 10.47 13.89
N TYR A 158 6.83 10.06 13.04
CA TYR A 158 6.38 8.68 12.86
C TYR A 158 6.69 8.18 11.46
N LYS A 159 6.94 6.88 11.32
CA LYS A 159 7.29 6.28 10.01
C LYS A 159 6.16 6.45 9.01
N ILE A 160 4.93 6.19 9.42
CA ILE A 160 3.75 6.31 8.56
C ILE A 160 3.54 7.74 8.04
N ASP A 161 3.84 8.76 8.86
CA ASP A 161 3.71 10.17 8.44
C ASP A 161 4.69 10.51 7.31
N ILE A 162 5.86 9.88 7.32
CA ILE A 162 6.87 10.07 6.27
C ILE A 162 6.45 9.36 4.99
N ALA A 163 5.93 8.13 5.12
CA ALA A 163 5.46 7.35 3.98
C ALA A 163 4.28 8.02 3.25
N LEU A 164 3.40 8.67 4.02
CA LEU A 164 2.23 9.40 3.50
C LEU A 164 2.53 10.86 3.12
N GLY A 165 3.62 11.44 3.63
CA GLY A 165 3.91 12.87 3.50
C GLY A 165 3.04 13.75 4.40
N GLU A 166 2.23 13.17 5.31
CA GLU A 166 1.34 13.89 6.20
C GLU A 166 0.97 13.08 7.45
N THR A 167 0.35 13.74 8.44
CA THR A 167 -0.03 13.15 9.73
C THR A 167 -1.51 12.75 9.83
N ALA A 168 -2.34 13.20 8.89
CA ALA A 168 -3.80 13.18 9.01
C ALA A 168 -4.38 11.77 9.24
N LEU A 169 -3.85 10.75 8.55
CA LEU A 169 -4.31 9.38 8.74
C LEU A 169 -4.03 8.91 10.17
N ARG A 170 -2.82 9.09 10.66
CA ARG A 170 -2.41 8.65 12.01
C ARG A 170 -3.16 9.37 13.15
N VAL A 171 -3.44 10.67 13.00
CA VAL A 171 -4.15 11.44 14.03
C VAL A 171 -5.68 11.28 13.97
N GLY A 172 -6.17 10.37 13.15
CA GLY A 172 -7.59 10.01 13.15
C GLY A 172 -8.49 10.95 12.36
N VAL A 173 -7.98 11.71 11.39
CA VAL A 173 -8.86 12.49 10.52
C VAL A 173 -9.83 11.56 9.80
N PRO A 174 -11.16 11.81 9.81
CA PRO A 174 -12.14 10.97 9.16
C PRO A 174 -11.86 10.77 7.66
N LEU A 175 -12.01 9.53 7.18
CA LEU A 175 -11.72 9.18 5.78
C LEU A 175 -12.59 9.94 4.79
N GLU A 176 -13.82 10.27 5.17
CA GLU A 176 -14.75 11.06 4.36
C GLU A 176 -14.22 12.47 4.02
N ARG A 177 -13.31 13.00 4.86
CA ARG A 177 -12.61 14.26 4.62
C ARG A 177 -11.27 14.07 3.93
N LEU A 178 -10.58 12.98 4.29
CA LEU A 178 -9.22 12.72 3.84
C LEU A 178 -9.18 12.25 2.38
N LEU A 179 -10.00 11.27 2.02
CA LEU A 179 -9.98 10.65 0.69
C LEU A 179 -10.31 11.61 -0.45
N PRO A 180 -11.35 12.47 -0.36
CA PRO A 180 -11.62 13.45 -1.43
C PRO A 180 -10.48 14.49 -1.58
N ARG A 181 -9.78 14.82 -0.50
CA ARG A 181 -8.61 15.69 -0.55
C ARG A 181 -7.46 15.00 -1.29
N TRP A 182 -7.15 13.76 -0.95
CA TRP A 182 -6.12 12.97 -1.64
C TRP A 182 -6.41 12.80 -3.13
N ASP A 183 -7.67 12.57 -3.48
CA ASP A 183 -8.07 12.47 -4.90
C ASP A 183 -7.81 13.76 -5.66
N ARG A 184 -8.15 14.91 -5.08
CA ARG A 184 -7.87 16.21 -5.69
C ARG A 184 -6.38 16.47 -5.82
N GLU A 185 -5.60 16.27 -4.75
CA GLU A 185 -4.15 16.45 -4.77
C GLU A 185 -3.46 15.51 -5.78
N ALA A 186 -3.95 14.28 -5.93
CA ALA A 186 -3.46 13.34 -6.94
C ALA A 186 -3.75 13.81 -8.36
N GLN A 187 -4.94 14.39 -8.62
CA GLN A 187 -5.30 14.96 -9.91
C GLN A 187 -4.44 16.18 -10.25
N GLU A 188 -4.27 17.10 -9.31
CA GLU A 188 -3.40 18.27 -9.46
C GLU A 188 -1.95 17.86 -9.77
N CYS A 189 -1.42 16.87 -9.04
CA CYS A 189 -0.11 16.31 -9.29
C CYS A 189 -0.02 15.67 -10.70
N ALA A 190 -1.03 14.91 -11.10
CA ALA A 190 -1.08 14.28 -12.42
C ALA A 190 -1.03 15.33 -13.56
N GLU A 191 -1.72 16.45 -13.39
CA GLU A 191 -1.67 17.55 -14.36
C GLU A 191 -0.30 18.23 -14.41
N GLN A 192 0.32 18.48 -13.26
CA GLN A 192 1.65 19.08 -13.17
C GLN A 192 2.72 18.21 -13.83
N VAL A 193 2.65 16.88 -13.68
CA VAL A 193 3.66 15.96 -14.24
C VAL A 193 3.39 15.59 -15.70
N ARG A 194 2.17 15.84 -16.21
CA ARG A 194 1.76 15.46 -17.57
C ARG A 194 2.75 15.88 -18.67
N PRO A 195 3.32 17.11 -18.67
CA PRO A 195 4.28 17.53 -19.70
C PRO A 195 5.58 16.72 -19.72
N TYR A 196 5.89 16.05 -18.62
CA TYR A 196 7.13 15.28 -18.43
C TYR A 196 6.96 13.78 -18.71
N LEU A 197 5.74 13.33 -19.00
CA LEU A 197 5.46 11.91 -19.25
C LEU A 197 6.01 11.46 -20.59
N LEU A 198 6.90 10.48 -20.58
CA LEU A 198 7.49 9.89 -21.79
C LEU A 198 6.56 8.89 -22.48
N TYR A 199 5.64 8.30 -21.73
CA TYR A 199 4.70 7.25 -22.18
C TYR A 199 3.26 7.72 -22.00
N LYS A 200 2.40 7.38 -22.97
CA LYS A 200 0.96 7.68 -22.95
C LYS A 200 0.16 6.46 -22.52
#